data_d7643e5716fa0f3abfe5a4370357f833
#
_entry.id   d7643e5716fa0f3abfe5a4370357f833
#
_cell.length_a   1.000
_cell.length_b   1.000
_cell.length_c   1.000
_cell.angle_alpha   90.00
_cell.angle_beta   90.00
_cell.angle_gamma   90.00
#
_symmetry.space_group_name_H-M   'P 1'
#
loop_
_entity.id
_entity.type
_entity.pdbx_description
1 polymer ?
#
loop_
_entity_poly.entity_id
_entity_poly.type
_entity_poly.pdbx_seq_one_letter_code
_entity_poly.pdbx_strand_id
1 'polypeptide(L)'
;GSPAGAFLILTQGNGNTDMNMPLKSETLDAQASSACQHRQEARLPTAAELRQQFPADEQQVRAIAGYRDQIRAVLHGQDDRTLIVMGPCSIHDEQAALDYATRLKVLSDEVSDRFLIVMRAYLEKPRTTVGWKGLLYDPERTGQGDLKQGLERSRKLLLALSELGLPLATEALSPFMMDYLGDLVSWTAIGARTTESQIHREMVSGLPMPTGFKNGTEGGITVASHAMKSASHPHHHMGISHSGAPVMISTAGNPDTHLVLRGGRGVTNYDELSIAKAVAELEKAGVSTAVMVDCSHDNACKQAERQVDIAREVMAQKRNGNRHI
;
A
#
# COMPACT_ATOMS: atom_id res chain seq x y z
N GLY A 1 -1.07 33.28 -28.44
CA GLY A 1 0.05 32.41 -28.67
C GLY A 1 1.28 32.99 -27.99
N SER A 2 1.73 32.36 -26.88
CA SER A 2 3.00 32.68 -26.25
C SER A 2 3.86 31.41 -26.32
N PRO A 3 5.12 31.47 -26.77
CA PRO A 3 5.92 30.26 -26.95
C PRO A 3 6.45 29.73 -25.61
N ALA A 4 6.31 28.44 -25.41
CA ALA A 4 6.93 27.72 -24.33
C ALA A 4 8.45 27.75 -24.48
N GLY A 5 9.16 28.28 -23.48
CA GLY A 5 10.61 28.29 -23.44
C GLY A 5 11.15 26.89 -23.21
N ALA A 6 11.94 26.38 -24.13
CA ALA A 6 12.72 25.17 -23.98
C ALA A 6 13.92 25.47 -23.07
N PHE A 7 14.08 24.72 -21.98
CA PHE A 7 15.30 24.76 -21.17
C PHE A 7 16.30 23.73 -21.72
N LEU A 8 17.44 24.23 -22.14
CA LEU A 8 18.56 23.41 -22.57
C LEU A 8 19.54 23.29 -21.40
N ILE A 9 19.77 22.07 -20.91
CA ILE A 9 20.82 21.81 -19.92
C ILE A 9 22.12 21.54 -20.70
N LEU A 10 23.06 22.48 -20.63
CA LEU A 10 24.43 22.29 -21.16
C LEU A 10 25.34 21.86 -20.02
N THR A 11 25.87 20.65 -20.09
CA THR A 11 26.97 20.20 -19.26
C THR A 11 28.27 20.52 -19.97
N GLN A 12 29.06 21.45 -19.46
CA GLN A 12 30.47 21.58 -19.84
C GLN A 12 31.35 20.82 -18.84
N GLY A 13 32.16 19.94 -19.38
CA GLY A 13 33.19 19.25 -18.62
C GLY A 13 34.51 20.03 -18.67
N ASN A 14 35.35 19.72 -17.70
CA ASN A 14 36.79 19.91 -17.56
C ASN A 14 37.32 21.09 -16.74
N GLY A 15 38.11 20.72 -15.78
CA GLY A 15 39.10 21.55 -15.15
C GLY A 15 39.52 21.06 -13.78
N ASN A 16 40.46 20.13 -13.77
CA ASN A 16 41.22 19.68 -12.61
C ASN A 16 42.01 20.86 -12.02
N THR A 17 41.81 21.19 -10.74
CA THR A 17 42.87 21.83 -9.92
C THR A 17 42.64 21.45 -8.45
N ASP A 18 43.60 20.71 -7.91
CA ASP A 18 43.84 20.50 -6.50
C ASP A 18 43.96 21.84 -5.74
N MET A 19 43.16 21.97 -4.68
CA MET A 19 43.53 22.84 -3.57
C MET A 19 42.98 22.30 -2.25
N ASN A 20 43.88 21.80 -1.46
CA ASN A 20 43.77 21.43 -0.08
C ASN A 20 43.50 22.70 0.75
N MET A 21 42.31 22.88 1.28
CA MET A 21 42.00 23.87 2.34
C MET A 21 41.30 23.19 3.50
N PRO A 22 41.71 23.46 4.75
CA PRO A 22 41.07 22.86 5.92
C PRO A 22 39.67 23.45 6.15
N LEU A 23 38.68 22.58 6.25
CA LEU A 23 37.30 22.91 6.60
C LEU A 23 37.24 23.47 8.02
N LYS A 24 36.93 24.76 8.16
CA LYS A 24 36.48 25.34 9.41
C LYS A 24 34.97 25.07 9.61
N SER A 25 34.65 24.34 10.66
CA SER A 25 33.33 23.75 10.93
C SER A 25 32.42 24.64 11.79
N GLU A 26 32.31 25.94 11.62
CA GLU A 26 31.45 26.73 12.49
C GLU A 26 30.54 27.80 11.83
N THR A 27 30.42 27.83 10.49
CA THR A 27 29.60 28.89 9.85
C THR A 27 28.58 28.39 8.84
N LEU A 28 28.32 27.08 8.74
CA LEU A 28 27.37 26.52 7.75
C LEU A 28 25.91 26.50 8.20
N ASP A 29 25.64 26.53 9.50
CA ASP A 29 24.26 26.40 10.01
C ASP A 29 23.43 27.69 9.96
N ALA A 30 24.06 28.86 9.94
CA ALA A 30 23.33 30.13 9.94
C ALA A 30 22.92 30.64 8.56
N GLN A 31 23.54 30.19 7.47
CA GLN A 31 23.21 30.63 6.11
C GLN A 31 22.25 29.68 5.37
N ALA A 32 22.09 28.42 5.80
CA ALA A 32 21.13 27.48 5.26
C ALA A 32 19.66 27.85 5.63
N SER A 33 19.46 28.62 6.70
CA SER A 33 18.14 29.01 7.21
C SER A 33 17.39 30.04 6.37
N SER A 34 18.07 30.82 5.51
CA SER A 34 17.43 31.90 4.75
C SER A 34 16.97 31.51 3.33
N ALA A 35 17.39 30.37 2.83
CA ALA A 35 17.15 29.98 1.43
C ALA A 35 15.87 29.15 1.19
N CYS A 36 15.16 28.71 2.24
CA CYS A 36 13.99 27.85 2.09
C CYS A 36 12.76 28.38 2.82
N GLN A 37 12.24 29.55 2.36
CA GLN A 37 11.01 30.16 2.90
C GLN A 37 9.72 29.31 2.64
N HIS A 38 9.84 28.15 1.95
CA HIS A 38 8.69 27.32 1.54
C HIS A 38 8.56 26.03 2.34
N ARG A 39 9.46 25.73 3.29
CA ARG A 39 9.46 24.52 4.09
C ARG A 39 9.39 24.84 5.58
N GLN A 40 8.37 24.31 6.25
CA GLN A 40 8.28 24.28 7.71
C GLN A 40 8.37 22.83 8.18
N GLU A 41 9.07 22.61 9.27
CA GLU A 41 9.26 21.29 9.86
C GLU A 41 8.67 21.24 11.26
N ALA A 42 7.92 20.18 11.55
CA ALA A 42 7.43 19.85 12.87
C ALA A 42 7.86 18.43 13.22
N ARG A 43 8.33 18.21 14.43
CA ARG A 43 8.73 16.88 14.90
C ARG A 43 7.51 15.99 15.03
N LEU A 44 7.60 14.78 14.45
CA LEU A 44 6.67 13.69 14.66
C LEU A 44 7.25 12.70 15.68
N PRO A 45 6.41 11.89 16.36
CA PRO A 45 6.90 10.75 17.09
C PRO A 45 7.62 9.80 16.13
N THR A 46 8.65 9.11 16.58
CA THR A 46 9.25 8.02 15.83
C THR A 46 8.30 6.81 15.82
N ALA A 47 8.51 5.85 14.91
CA ALA A 47 7.70 4.64 14.86
C ALA A 47 7.80 3.85 16.19
N ALA A 48 8.99 3.79 16.80
CA ALA A 48 9.19 3.18 18.11
C ALA A 48 8.42 3.89 19.23
N GLU A 49 8.47 5.22 19.29
CA GLU A 49 7.72 6.02 20.28
C GLU A 49 6.21 5.79 20.14
N LEU A 50 5.67 5.81 18.92
CA LEU A 50 4.24 5.58 18.69
C LEU A 50 3.82 4.16 19.09
N ARG A 51 4.61 3.14 18.75
CA ARG A 51 4.33 1.74 19.11
C ARG A 51 4.44 1.51 20.62
N GLN A 52 5.36 2.18 21.29
CA GLN A 52 5.50 2.13 22.75
C GLN A 52 4.33 2.82 23.44
N GLN A 53 3.83 3.92 22.90
CA GLN A 53 2.69 4.67 23.45
C GLN A 53 1.37 3.89 23.28
N PHE A 54 1.21 3.16 22.16
CA PHE A 54 0.03 2.35 21.83
C PHE A 54 0.48 0.95 21.38
N PRO A 55 0.89 0.08 22.31
CA PRO A 55 1.38 -1.25 21.97
C PRO A 55 0.25 -2.18 21.53
N ALA A 56 0.53 -3.07 20.58
CA ALA A 56 -0.27 -4.27 20.39
C ALA A 56 0.04 -5.26 21.51
N ASP A 57 -0.96 -5.95 22.01
CA ASP A 57 -0.75 -7.03 22.96
C ASP A 57 -0.26 -8.32 22.26
N GLU A 58 0.19 -9.29 23.04
CA GLU A 58 0.70 -10.56 22.50
C GLU A 58 -0.36 -11.36 21.73
N GLN A 59 -1.63 -11.27 22.09
CA GLN A 59 -2.71 -11.96 21.40
C GLN A 59 -2.92 -11.35 20.01
N GLN A 60 -2.94 -10.01 19.92
CA GLN A 60 -3.03 -9.28 18.66
C GLN A 60 -1.85 -9.61 17.74
N VAL A 61 -0.62 -9.59 18.27
CA VAL A 61 0.59 -9.92 17.49
C VAL A 61 0.50 -11.34 16.92
N ARG A 62 0.10 -12.33 17.74
CA ARG A 62 -0.08 -13.72 17.28
C ARG A 62 -1.21 -13.85 16.26
N ALA A 63 -2.34 -13.18 16.48
CA ALA A 63 -3.47 -13.21 15.56
C ALA A 63 -3.10 -12.63 14.19
N ILE A 64 -2.43 -11.48 14.16
CA ILE A 64 -2.00 -10.83 12.91
C ILE A 64 -1.01 -11.71 12.15
N ALA A 65 -0.04 -12.33 12.83
CA ALA A 65 0.87 -13.29 12.21
C ALA A 65 0.10 -14.47 11.59
N GLY A 66 -0.85 -15.05 12.33
CA GLY A 66 -1.71 -16.13 11.84
C GLY A 66 -2.58 -15.72 10.65
N TYR A 67 -3.09 -14.49 10.60
CA TYR A 67 -3.83 -13.98 9.44
C TYR A 67 -2.94 -13.83 8.21
N ARG A 68 -1.70 -13.37 8.37
CA ARG A 68 -0.73 -13.32 7.26
C ARG A 68 -0.47 -14.70 6.70
N ASP A 69 -0.32 -15.70 7.56
CA ASP A 69 -0.11 -17.09 7.14
C ASP A 69 -1.32 -17.68 6.40
N GLN A 70 -2.54 -17.40 6.87
CA GLN A 70 -3.77 -17.80 6.18
C GLN A 70 -3.88 -17.15 4.78
N ILE A 71 -3.57 -15.85 4.67
CA ILE A 71 -3.59 -15.16 3.38
C ILE A 71 -2.54 -15.77 2.42
N ARG A 72 -1.33 -16.08 2.92
CA ARG A 72 -0.31 -16.80 2.13
C ARG A 72 -0.82 -18.15 1.65
N ALA A 73 -1.43 -18.92 2.54
CA ALA A 73 -1.97 -20.24 2.21
C ALA A 73 -3.00 -20.16 1.06
N VAL A 74 -3.89 -19.16 1.08
CA VAL A 74 -4.83 -18.91 -0.02
C VAL A 74 -4.10 -18.55 -1.32
N LEU A 75 -3.14 -17.61 -1.26
CA LEU A 75 -2.39 -17.17 -2.45
C LEU A 75 -1.54 -18.28 -3.08
N HIS A 76 -1.08 -19.23 -2.28
CA HIS A 76 -0.29 -20.39 -2.75
C HIS A 76 -1.14 -21.64 -3.02
N GLY A 77 -2.47 -21.54 -2.97
CA GLY A 77 -3.40 -22.66 -3.25
C GLY A 77 -3.34 -23.77 -2.21
N GLN A 78 -2.90 -23.49 -0.99
CA GLN A 78 -2.88 -24.42 0.16
C GLN A 78 -4.14 -24.32 1.02
N ASP A 79 -4.95 -23.31 0.79
CA ASP A 79 -6.26 -23.06 1.40
C ASP A 79 -7.26 -22.76 0.27
N ASP A 80 -8.32 -23.52 0.19
CA ASP A 80 -9.34 -23.43 -0.89
C ASP A 80 -10.33 -22.26 -0.68
N ARG A 81 -10.26 -21.56 0.44
CA ARG A 81 -11.09 -20.38 0.69
C ARG A 81 -10.81 -19.28 -0.34
N THR A 82 -11.80 -18.44 -0.55
CA THR A 82 -11.61 -17.24 -1.38
C THR A 82 -11.25 -16.05 -0.49
N LEU A 83 -10.14 -15.38 -0.79
CA LEU A 83 -9.74 -14.15 -0.12
C LEU A 83 -10.62 -12.98 -0.58
N ILE A 84 -11.30 -12.32 0.35
CA ILE A 84 -12.12 -11.14 0.06
C ILE A 84 -11.64 -9.95 0.89
N VAL A 85 -11.21 -8.87 0.22
CA VAL A 85 -10.86 -7.61 0.85
C VAL A 85 -12.01 -6.62 0.65
N MET A 86 -12.72 -6.29 1.74
CA MET A 86 -13.90 -5.43 1.67
C MET A 86 -13.95 -4.43 2.83
N GLY A 87 -14.55 -3.26 2.57
CA GLY A 87 -14.66 -2.18 3.55
C GLY A 87 -14.79 -0.81 2.92
N PRO A 88 -14.73 0.26 3.72
CA PRO A 88 -14.86 1.63 3.25
C PRO A 88 -13.75 2.01 2.26
N CYS A 89 -14.02 2.97 1.38
CA CYS A 89 -13.04 3.48 0.42
C CYS A 89 -11.80 4.08 1.12
N SER A 90 -12.03 4.95 2.09
CA SER A 90 -11.04 5.46 3.06
C SER A 90 -11.78 5.80 4.34
N ILE A 91 -11.21 5.43 5.48
CA ILE A 91 -11.79 5.73 6.77
C ILE A 91 -11.67 7.24 7.04
N HIS A 92 -12.77 7.84 7.45
CA HIS A 92 -12.85 9.26 7.83
C HIS A 92 -13.65 9.47 9.13
N ASP A 93 -14.25 8.40 9.63
CA ASP A 93 -15.04 8.34 10.87
C ASP A 93 -14.71 7.01 11.55
N GLU A 94 -14.07 7.07 12.72
CA GLU A 94 -13.62 5.89 13.45
C GLU A 94 -14.77 5.09 14.03
N GLN A 95 -15.85 5.78 14.50
CA GLN A 95 -17.00 5.09 15.06
C GLN A 95 -17.76 4.32 13.98
N ALA A 96 -17.94 4.92 12.80
CA ALA A 96 -18.56 4.24 11.66
C ALA A 96 -17.71 3.05 11.19
N ALA A 97 -16.37 3.16 11.27
CA ALA A 97 -15.48 2.05 10.95
C ALA A 97 -15.60 0.88 11.93
N LEU A 98 -15.72 1.17 13.23
CA LEU A 98 -15.93 0.15 14.27
C LEU A 98 -17.29 -0.54 14.15
N ASP A 99 -18.38 0.23 13.89
CA ASP A 99 -19.70 -0.35 13.63
C ASP A 99 -19.68 -1.26 12.39
N TYR A 100 -19.07 -0.81 11.30
CA TYR A 100 -18.87 -1.63 10.10
C TYR A 100 -18.10 -2.93 10.44
N ALA A 101 -16.97 -2.81 11.15
CA ALA A 101 -16.13 -3.95 11.52
C ALA A 101 -16.90 -4.97 12.38
N THR A 102 -17.69 -4.52 13.34
CA THR A 102 -18.50 -5.38 14.20
C THR A 102 -19.49 -6.23 13.38
N ARG A 103 -20.17 -5.62 12.42
CA ARG A 103 -21.08 -6.33 11.49
C ARG A 103 -20.32 -7.25 10.55
N LEU A 104 -19.17 -6.79 10.05
CA LEU A 104 -18.32 -7.58 9.16
C LEU A 104 -17.76 -8.83 9.86
N LYS A 105 -17.44 -8.72 11.16
CA LYS A 105 -16.97 -9.87 11.95
C LYS A 105 -18.03 -10.97 12.04
N VAL A 106 -19.29 -10.61 12.30
CA VAL A 106 -20.38 -11.59 12.31
C VAL A 106 -20.47 -12.32 10.97
N LEU A 107 -20.49 -11.57 9.86
CA LEU A 107 -20.49 -12.17 8.52
C LEU A 107 -19.25 -13.03 8.27
N SER A 108 -18.07 -12.56 8.67
CA SER A 108 -16.81 -13.29 8.51
C SER A 108 -16.84 -14.65 9.20
N ASP A 109 -17.44 -14.73 10.39
CA ASP A 109 -17.57 -15.99 11.14
C ASP A 109 -18.57 -16.94 10.46
N GLU A 110 -19.70 -16.42 9.98
CA GLU A 110 -20.73 -17.21 9.30
C GLU A 110 -20.23 -17.88 7.99
N VAL A 111 -19.28 -17.25 7.29
CA VAL A 111 -18.80 -17.73 5.99
C VAL A 111 -17.35 -18.22 6.02
N SER A 112 -16.77 -18.40 7.20
CA SER A 112 -15.35 -18.69 7.43
C SER A 112 -14.88 -20.03 6.84
N ASP A 113 -15.78 -20.94 6.53
CA ASP A 113 -15.52 -22.22 5.83
C ASP A 113 -15.24 -22.05 4.33
N ARG A 114 -15.67 -20.94 3.73
CA ARG A 114 -15.58 -20.65 2.29
C ARG A 114 -14.77 -19.42 1.95
N PHE A 115 -14.74 -18.45 2.87
CA PHE A 115 -14.16 -17.13 2.63
C PHE A 115 -13.21 -16.73 3.74
N LEU A 116 -12.08 -16.15 3.36
CA LEU A 116 -11.21 -15.41 4.26
C LEU A 116 -11.48 -13.92 4.05
N ILE A 117 -12.25 -13.31 4.95
CA ILE A 117 -12.61 -11.89 4.87
C ILE A 117 -11.54 -11.06 5.54
N VAL A 118 -10.99 -10.08 4.83
CA VAL A 118 -10.03 -9.10 5.30
C VAL A 118 -10.68 -7.71 5.24
N MET A 119 -10.71 -7.00 6.36
CA MET A 119 -11.31 -5.67 6.40
C MET A 119 -10.38 -4.63 5.77
N ARG A 120 -10.89 -3.90 4.81
CA ARG A 120 -10.21 -2.75 4.22
C ARG A 120 -10.22 -1.58 5.22
N ALA A 121 -9.04 -1.20 5.70
CA ALA A 121 -8.79 -0.11 6.64
C ALA A 121 -7.80 0.89 6.04
N TYR A 122 -8.23 1.62 5.00
CA TYR A 122 -7.40 2.58 4.29
C TYR A 122 -7.43 3.93 5.02
N LEU A 123 -6.27 4.38 5.48
CA LEU A 123 -6.07 5.58 6.29
C LEU A 123 -5.50 6.74 5.45
N GLU A 124 -4.94 6.41 4.31
CA GLU A 124 -4.43 7.35 3.31
C GLU A 124 -5.32 7.36 2.08
N LYS A 125 -5.31 8.48 1.35
CA LYS A 125 -6.04 8.61 0.09
C LYS A 125 -5.17 9.25 -0.97
N PRO A 126 -4.80 8.50 -2.05
CA PRO A 126 -4.06 9.06 -3.16
C PRO A 126 -4.92 10.08 -3.90
N ARG A 127 -4.36 11.25 -4.18
CA ARG A 127 -5.05 12.32 -4.90
C ARG A 127 -4.33 12.61 -6.20
N THR A 128 -5.10 12.77 -7.28
CA THR A 128 -4.54 13.11 -8.59
C THR A 128 -4.11 14.58 -8.63
N THR A 129 -4.84 15.45 -7.95
CA THR A 129 -4.55 16.89 -7.85
C THR A 129 -4.49 17.29 -6.37
N VAL A 130 -5.51 17.98 -5.88
CA VAL A 130 -5.63 18.42 -4.48
C VAL A 130 -6.83 17.76 -3.82
N GLY A 131 -6.86 17.75 -2.49
CA GLY A 131 -7.98 17.24 -1.71
C GLY A 131 -7.53 16.54 -0.45
N TRP A 132 -8.46 16.14 0.38
CA TRP A 132 -8.22 15.42 1.62
C TRP A 132 -7.38 14.16 1.39
N LYS A 133 -6.26 14.02 2.12
CA LYS A 133 -5.27 12.95 1.95
C LYS A 133 -5.50 11.73 2.83
N GLY A 134 -6.57 11.69 3.60
CA GLY A 134 -6.90 10.60 4.51
C GLY A 134 -6.80 10.99 5.99
N LEU A 135 -7.33 10.09 6.84
CA LEU A 135 -7.34 10.24 8.29
C LEU A 135 -5.93 10.47 8.85
N LEU A 136 -4.93 9.83 8.26
CA LEU A 136 -3.53 9.94 8.68
C LEU A 136 -2.99 11.36 8.59
N TYR A 137 -3.40 12.13 7.59
CA TYR A 137 -2.84 13.48 7.32
C TYR A 137 -3.69 14.62 7.85
N ASP A 138 -5.00 14.44 7.87
CA ASP A 138 -5.96 15.50 8.20
C ASP A 138 -7.19 14.87 8.86
N PRO A 139 -7.05 14.44 10.13
CA PRO A 139 -8.09 13.72 10.86
C PRO A 139 -9.36 14.55 11.08
N GLU A 140 -9.23 15.87 11.21
CA GLU A 140 -10.36 16.79 11.42
C GLU A 140 -10.95 17.33 10.10
N ARG A 141 -10.35 17.00 8.96
CA ARG A 141 -10.78 17.44 7.61
C ARG A 141 -10.85 18.95 7.47
N THR A 142 -9.95 19.67 8.14
CA THR A 142 -9.85 21.14 8.11
C THR A 142 -9.05 21.64 6.91
N GLY A 143 -8.30 20.77 6.26
CA GLY A 143 -7.34 21.12 5.21
C GLY A 143 -6.01 21.66 5.74
N GLN A 144 -5.85 21.83 7.05
CA GLN A 144 -4.59 22.31 7.64
C GLN A 144 -3.61 21.17 7.94
N GLY A 145 -4.14 19.95 8.11
CA GLY A 145 -3.37 18.77 8.43
C GLY A 145 -2.87 18.72 9.88
N ASP A 146 -2.95 17.54 10.49
CA ASP A 146 -2.29 17.23 11.77
C ASP A 146 -1.83 15.76 11.70
N LEU A 147 -0.63 15.58 11.16
CA LEU A 147 -0.07 14.24 10.96
C LEU A 147 0.25 13.55 12.30
N LYS A 148 0.58 14.29 13.37
CA LYS A 148 0.81 13.70 14.67
C LYS A 148 -0.49 13.10 15.23
N GLN A 149 -1.56 13.86 15.28
CA GLN A 149 -2.88 13.40 15.70
C GLN A 149 -3.37 12.26 14.77
N GLY A 150 -3.15 12.39 13.46
CA GLY A 150 -3.51 11.38 12.48
C GLY A 150 -2.82 10.03 12.71
N LEU A 151 -1.53 10.02 13.05
CA LEU A 151 -0.78 8.80 13.40
C LEU A 151 -1.33 8.15 14.66
N GLU A 152 -1.57 8.93 15.72
CA GLU A 152 -2.12 8.42 16.98
C GLU A 152 -3.53 7.83 16.80
N ARG A 153 -4.43 8.56 16.13
CA ARG A 153 -5.81 8.10 15.85
C ARG A 153 -5.81 6.87 14.96
N SER A 154 -5.00 6.86 13.91
CA SER A 154 -4.88 5.72 13.01
C SER A 154 -4.42 4.47 13.74
N ARG A 155 -3.40 4.56 14.59
CA ARG A 155 -2.92 3.41 15.34
C ARG A 155 -3.94 2.90 16.35
N LYS A 156 -4.57 3.80 17.13
CA LYS A 156 -5.65 3.43 18.06
C LYS A 156 -6.80 2.72 17.36
N LEU A 157 -7.20 3.23 16.20
CA LEU A 157 -8.25 2.61 15.40
C LEU A 157 -7.87 1.21 14.92
N LEU A 158 -6.65 1.03 14.37
CA LEU A 158 -6.22 -0.30 13.92
C LEU A 158 -6.12 -1.30 15.07
N LEU A 159 -5.69 -0.87 16.27
CA LEU A 159 -5.71 -1.71 17.47
C LEU A 159 -7.13 -2.14 17.81
N ALA A 160 -8.09 -1.19 17.91
CA ALA A 160 -9.48 -1.49 18.20
C ALA A 160 -10.15 -2.40 17.14
N LEU A 161 -9.83 -2.19 15.85
CA LEU A 161 -10.30 -3.07 14.79
C LEU A 161 -9.72 -4.49 14.88
N SER A 162 -8.44 -4.62 15.26
CA SER A 162 -7.78 -5.92 15.42
C SER A 162 -8.33 -6.71 16.63
N GLU A 163 -8.74 -6.03 17.70
CA GLU A 163 -9.41 -6.65 18.87
C GLU A 163 -10.71 -7.36 18.50
N LEU A 164 -11.40 -6.90 17.45
CA LEU A 164 -12.61 -7.56 16.94
C LEU A 164 -12.31 -8.91 16.25
N GLY A 165 -11.05 -9.25 16.05
CA GLY A 165 -10.66 -10.52 15.42
C GLY A 165 -10.81 -10.52 13.88
N LEU A 166 -10.58 -9.40 13.22
CA LEU A 166 -10.54 -9.25 11.77
C LEU A 166 -9.11 -8.99 11.29
N PRO A 167 -8.64 -9.70 10.25
CA PRO A 167 -7.43 -9.28 9.54
C PRO A 167 -7.68 -7.95 8.82
N LEU A 168 -6.68 -7.07 8.82
CA LEU A 168 -6.78 -5.72 8.27
C LEU A 168 -5.94 -5.58 6.99
N ALA A 169 -6.51 -4.85 6.02
CA ALA A 169 -5.85 -4.49 4.76
C ALA A 169 -5.71 -2.97 4.62
N THR A 170 -4.57 -2.50 4.11
CA THR A 170 -4.39 -1.09 3.78
C THR A 170 -3.70 -0.89 2.43
N GLU A 171 -3.64 0.34 1.92
CA GLU A 171 -2.76 0.73 0.82
C GLU A 171 -1.46 1.28 1.41
N ALA A 172 -0.33 0.73 1.00
CA ALA A 172 0.97 1.28 1.35
C ALA A 172 1.30 2.44 0.39
N LEU A 173 0.75 3.62 0.68
CA LEU A 173 0.89 4.81 -0.15
C LEU A 173 2.12 5.62 0.23
N SER A 174 2.25 6.02 1.50
CA SER A 174 3.47 6.62 2.01
C SER A 174 4.48 5.53 2.37
N PRO A 175 5.74 5.62 1.89
CA PRO A 175 6.78 4.65 2.24
C PRO A 175 7.04 4.54 3.75
N PHE A 176 6.78 5.59 4.52
CA PHE A 176 7.03 5.61 5.97
C PHE A 176 5.86 5.08 6.81
N MET A 177 4.63 5.07 6.28
CA MET A 177 3.45 4.67 7.05
C MET A 177 3.54 3.23 7.56
N MET A 178 4.15 2.33 6.78
CA MET A 178 4.30 0.93 7.16
C MET A 178 5.23 0.73 8.36
N ASP A 179 6.20 1.62 8.60
CA ASP A 179 7.04 1.60 9.80
C ASP A 179 6.23 1.90 11.07
N TYR A 180 5.20 2.74 10.99
CA TYR A 180 4.34 3.13 12.11
C TYR A 180 3.21 2.13 12.38
N LEU A 181 2.60 1.58 11.34
CA LEU A 181 1.31 0.88 11.41
C LEU A 181 1.35 -0.54 10.84
N GLY A 182 2.41 -0.93 10.13
CA GLY A 182 2.48 -2.20 9.41
C GLY A 182 2.46 -3.43 10.31
N ASP A 183 2.81 -3.30 11.59
CA ASP A 183 2.68 -4.38 12.58
C ASP A 183 1.22 -4.83 12.80
N LEU A 184 0.25 -3.94 12.53
CA LEU A 184 -1.19 -4.20 12.67
C LEU A 184 -1.89 -4.62 11.37
N VAL A 185 -1.16 -4.72 10.26
CA VAL A 185 -1.70 -4.98 8.91
C VAL A 185 -1.40 -6.41 8.47
N SER A 186 -2.39 -7.08 7.91
CA SER A 186 -2.28 -8.47 7.44
C SER A 186 -2.11 -8.60 5.93
N TRP A 187 -2.56 -7.62 5.15
CA TRP A 187 -2.43 -7.53 3.70
C TRP A 187 -2.31 -6.07 3.26
N THR A 188 -1.55 -5.83 2.20
CA THR A 188 -1.44 -4.47 1.68
C THR A 188 -1.57 -4.43 0.15
N ALA A 189 -1.95 -3.26 -0.38
CA ALA A 189 -1.96 -2.99 -1.81
C ALA A 189 -0.95 -1.90 -2.17
N ILE A 190 -0.39 -2.01 -3.37
CA ILE A 190 0.27 -0.91 -4.06
C ILE A 190 -0.68 -0.40 -5.15
N GLY A 191 -0.99 0.89 -5.11
CA GLY A 191 -1.91 1.53 -6.03
C GLY A 191 -1.38 1.60 -7.45
N ALA A 192 -2.29 1.73 -8.43
CA ALA A 192 -1.92 1.79 -9.85
C ALA A 192 -0.94 2.93 -10.19
N ARG A 193 -0.98 4.04 -9.45
CA ARG A 193 -0.06 5.18 -9.66
C ARG A 193 1.32 4.97 -9.06
N THR A 194 1.45 4.05 -8.12
CA THR A 194 2.69 3.79 -7.38
C THR A 194 3.34 2.46 -7.74
N THR A 195 2.68 1.61 -8.54
CA THR A 195 3.22 0.32 -9.02
C THR A 195 4.51 0.51 -9.84
N GLU A 196 4.68 1.61 -10.57
CA GLU A 196 5.93 1.93 -11.30
C GLU A 196 7.06 2.40 -10.38
N SER A 197 6.75 2.90 -9.19
CA SER A 197 7.72 3.52 -8.29
C SER A 197 8.72 2.51 -7.75
N GLN A 198 10.00 2.75 -7.96
CA GLN A 198 11.09 1.95 -7.40
C GLN A 198 11.03 1.92 -5.86
N ILE A 199 10.78 3.06 -5.22
CA ILE A 199 10.72 3.19 -3.76
C ILE A 199 9.63 2.26 -3.17
N HIS A 200 8.47 2.14 -3.84
CA HIS A 200 7.40 1.25 -3.39
C HIS A 200 7.76 -0.23 -3.58
N ARG A 201 8.46 -0.58 -4.65
CA ARG A 201 8.94 -1.96 -4.90
C ARG A 201 9.99 -2.37 -3.86
N GLU A 202 10.93 -1.47 -3.54
CA GLU A 202 11.93 -1.65 -2.49
C GLU A 202 11.28 -1.78 -1.12
N MET A 203 10.32 -0.92 -0.78
CA MET A 203 9.54 -1.02 0.46
C MET A 203 8.86 -2.39 0.56
N VAL A 204 8.14 -2.82 -0.47
CA VAL A 204 7.42 -4.11 -0.48
C VAL A 204 8.35 -5.28 -0.28
N SER A 205 9.58 -5.23 -0.79
CA SER A 205 10.58 -6.29 -0.60
C SER A 205 10.95 -6.56 0.87
N GLY A 206 10.66 -5.60 1.76
CA GLY A 206 10.87 -5.71 3.21
C GLY A 206 9.60 -5.93 4.03
N LEU A 207 8.41 -5.92 3.41
CA LEU A 207 7.16 -6.08 4.14
C LEU A 207 6.90 -7.54 4.54
N PRO A 208 6.44 -7.79 5.79
CA PRO A 208 6.19 -9.15 6.28
C PRO A 208 4.82 -9.72 5.87
N MET A 209 4.00 -8.98 5.13
CA MET A 209 2.65 -9.38 4.72
C MET A 209 2.55 -9.55 3.21
N PRO A 210 1.60 -10.38 2.73
CA PRO A 210 1.24 -10.46 1.33
C PRO A 210 0.83 -9.10 0.76
N THR A 211 1.26 -8.83 -0.49
CA THR A 211 1.08 -7.53 -1.14
C THR A 211 0.53 -7.68 -2.55
N GLY A 212 -0.59 -6.99 -2.83
CA GLY A 212 -1.20 -6.93 -4.15
C GLY A 212 -0.72 -5.70 -4.94
N PHE A 213 -0.11 -5.91 -6.12
CA PHE A 213 0.21 -4.83 -7.05
C PHE A 213 -0.92 -4.60 -8.04
N LYS A 214 -1.51 -3.40 -8.05
CA LYS A 214 -2.52 -3.06 -9.05
C LYS A 214 -1.90 -2.87 -10.42
N ASN A 215 -2.57 -3.31 -11.47
CA ASN A 215 -2.20 -3.00 -12.83
C ASN A 215 -2.16 -1.48 -13.07
N GLY A 216 -1.42 -1.04 -14.07
CA GLY A 216 -1.28 0.37 -14.43
C GLY A 216 -2.63 1.08 -14.66
N THR A 217 -2.65 2.40 -14.56
CA THR A 217 -3.88 3.20 -14.75
C THR A 217 -4.48 3.08 -16.15
N GLU A 218 -3.65 2.72 -17.13
CA GLU A 218 -4.04 2.45 -18.53
C GLU A 218 -4.62 1.04 -18.74
N GLY A 219 -4.49 0.14 -17.75
CA GLY A 219 -4.95 -1.24 -17.81
C GLY A 219 -3.85 -2.28 -18.05
N GLY A 220 -2.61 -1.85 -18.34
CA GLY A 220 -1.47 -2.74 -18.63
C GLY A 220 -1.01 -3.53 -17.39
N ILE A 221 -0.60 -4.78 -17.61
CA ILE A 221 -0.20 -5.74 -16.57
C ILE A 221 1.32 -5.76 -16.41
N THR A 222 2.08 -5.48 -17.47
CA THR A 222 3.53 -5.55 -17.51
C THR A 222 4.21 -4.79 -16.37
N VAL A 223 3.69 -3.60 -16.04
CA VAL A 223 4.21 -2.79 -14.93
C VAL A 223 4.06 -3.51 -13.59
N ALA A 224 2.91 -4.14 -13.35
CA ALA A 224 2.66 -4.89 -12.12
C ALA A 224 3.51 -6.18 -12.06
N SER A 225 3.67 -6.91 -13.16
CA SER A 225 4.52 -8.09 -13.21
C SER A 225 5.99 -7.76 -12.93
N HIS A 226 6.50 -6.65 -13.48
CA HIS A 226 7.84 -6.13 -13.17
C HIS A 226 7.97 -5.70 -11.70
N ALA A 227 6.92 -5.08 -11.13
CA ALA A 227 6.92 -4.68 -9.73
C ALA A 227 6.96 -5.90 -8.80
N MET A 228 6.15 -6.93 -9.07
CA MET A 228 6.17 -8.20 -8.35
C MET A 228 7.55 -8.86 -8.43
N LYS A 229 8.14 -8.92 -9.65
CA LYS A 229 9.49 -9.47 -9.84
C LYS A 229 10.53 -8.70 -9.05
N SER A 230 10.52 -7.37 -9.10
CA SER A 230 11.45 -6.54 -8.35
C SER A 230 11.28 -6.75 -6.84
N ALA A 231 10.05 -6.65 -6.33
CA ALA A 231 9.77 -6.79 -4.90
C ALA A 231 10.08 -8.19 -4.34
N SER A 232 10.11 -9.23 -5.16
CA SER A 232 10.50 -10.59 -4.74
C SER A 232 12.00 -10.79 -4.54
N HIS A 233 12.83 -9.79 -4.85
CA HIS A 233 14.28 -9.86 -4.71
C HIS A 233 14.78 -9.00 -3.54
N PRO A 234 15.99 -9.29 -3.00
CA PRO A 234 16.64 -8.44 -2.02
C PRO A 234 16.98 -7.05 -2.58
N HIS A 235 16.87 -6.03 -1.72
CA HIS A 235 17.23 -4.65 -2.04
C HIS A 235 18.05 -4.02 -0.93
N HIS A 236 18.80 -2.97 -1.30
CA HIS A 236 19.45 -2.05 -0.37
C HIS A 236 19.01 -0.63 -0.72
N HIS A 237 18.41 0.07 0.24
CA HIS A 237 17.93 1.43 0.01
C HIS A 237 18.07 2.30 1.26
N MET A 238 18.00 3.61 1.08
CA MET A 238 17.98 4.54 2.19
C MET A 238 16.59 4.53 2.85
N GLY A 239 16.57 4.58 4.17
CA GLY A 239 15.33 4.66 4.95
C GLY A 239 15.56 5.29 6.32
N ILE A 240 14.52 5.26 7.13
CA ILE A 240 14.54 5.74 8.52
C ILE A 240 14.34 4.53 9.43
N SER A 241 15.18 4.38 10.45
CA SER A 241 15.00 3.35 11.46
C SER A 241 13.76 3.62 12.32
N HIS A 242 13.26 2.62 13.01
CA HIS A 242 12.15 2.80 13.94
C HIS A 242 12.45 3.81 15.04
N SER A 243 13.73 4.07 15.35
CA SER A 243 14.20 5.11 16.30
C SER A 243 14.37 6.50 15.68
N GLY A 244 14.09 6.66 14.36
CA GLY A 244 14.10 7.94 13.66
C GLY A 244 15.45 8.33 13.02
N ALA A 245 16.45 7.45 13.04
CA ALA A 245 17.76 7.74 12.43
C ALA A 245 17.77 7.33 10.94
N PRO A 246 18.46 8.11 10.05
CA PRO A 246 18.73 7.67 8.68
C PRO A 246 19.59 6.39 8.68
N VAL A 247 19.20 5.39 7.90
CA VAL A 247 19.89 4.10 7.81
C VAL A 247 19.86 3.55 6.40
N MET A 248 20.77 2.63 6.10
CA MET A 248 20.62 1.73 4.96
C MET A 248 19.76 0.54 5.40
N ILE A 249 18.65 0.33 4.72
CA ILE A 249 17.76 -0.82 4.89
C ILE A 249 18.19 -1.91 3.91
N SER A 250 18.36 -3.14 4.40
CA SER A 250 18.58 -4.34 3.58
C SER A 250 17.37 -5.26 3.72
N THR A 251 16.77 -5.63 2.60
CA THR A 251 15.58 -6.49 2.55
C THR A 251 15.90 -7.85 1.96
N ALA A 252 15.08 -8.86 2.26
CA ALA A 252 15.27 -10.21 1.75
C ALA A 252 14.46 -10.51 0.47
N GLY A 253 13.55 -9.63 0.10
CA GLY A 253 12.54 -9.87 -0.92
C GLY A 253 11.23 -10.41 -0.31
N ASN A 254 10.10 -10.03 -0.92
CA ASN A 254 8.77 -10.50 -0.53
C ASN A 254 8.21 -11.42 -1.64
N PRO A 255 8.22 -12.75 -1.47
CA PRO A 255 7.70 -13.67 -2.46
C PRO A 255 6.17 -13.70 -2.52
N ASP A 256 5.48 -13.15 -1.52
CA ASP A 256 4.03 -13.20 -1.36
C ASP A 256 3.35 -12.04 -2.07
N THR A 257 3.80 -11.75 -3.29
CA THR A 257 3.19 -10.70 -4.14
C THR A 257 2.24 -11.30 -5.17
N HIS A 258 1.17 -10.58 -5.49
CA HIS A 258 0.21 -11.00 -6.49
C HIS A 258 -0.36 -9.81 -7.29
N LEU A 259 -1.01 -10.10 -8.42
CA LEU A 259 -1.64 -9.10 -9.27
C LEU A 259 -3.02 -8.71 -8.74
N VAL A 260 -3.37 -7.41 -8.85
CA VAL A 260 -4.73 -6.90 -8.65
C VAL A 260 -5.22 -6.24 -9.92
N LEU A 261 -6.25 -6.80 -10.56
CA LEU A 261 -6.90 -6.28 -11.76
C LEU A 261 -7.97 -5.25 -11.38
N ARG A 262 -7.79 -4.00 -11.80
CA ARG A 262 -8.67 -2.89 -11.45
C ARG A 262 -9.33 -2.19 -12.66
N GLY A 263 -9.16 -2.75 -13.87
CA GLY A 263 -9.48 -2.09 -15.12
C GLY A 263 -8.49 -0.97 -15.45
N GLY A 264 -8.75 -0.21 -16.49
CA GLY A 264 -7.95 0.96 -16.88
C GLY A 264 -8.58 1.76 -18.01
N ARG A 265 -8.55 3.10 -17.91
CA ARG A 265 -9.09 4.04 -18.91
C ARG A 265 -10.52 3.70 -19.39
N GLY A 266 -11.38 3.27 -18.46
CA GLY A 266 -12.75 2.89 -18.77
C GLY A 266 -12.93 1.51 -19.40
N VAL A 267 -11.86 0.72 -19.51
CA VAL A 267 -11.90 -0.66 -19.98
C VAL A 267 -11.81 -1.60 -18.77
N THR A 268 -12.70 -2.59 -18.74
CA THR A 268 -12.71 -3.63 -17.71
C THR A 268 -11.68 -4.73 -18.01
N ASN A 269 -11.22 -5.45 -16.97
CA ASN A 269 -10.30 -6.57 -17.12
C ASN A 269 -10.58 -7.72 -16.14
N TYR A 270 -11.85 -7.96 -15.81
CA TYR A 270 -12.28 -9.01 -14.89
C TYR A 270 -12.92 -10.22 -15.60
N ASP A 271 -13.13 -10.15 -16.92
CA ASP A 271 -13.64 -11.25 -17.72
C ASP A 271 -12.60 -12.38 -17.86
N GLU A 272 -13.06 -13.58 -18.20
CA GLU A 272 -12.24 -14.79 -18.27
C GLU A 272 -11.05 -14.63 -19.23
N LEU A 273 -11.25 -13.99 -20.39
CA LEU A 273 -10.20 -13.77 -21.37
C LEU A 273 -9.13 -12.81 -20.86
N SER A 274 -9.54 -11.74 -20.18
CA SER A 274 -8.63 -10.78 -19.58
C SER A 274 -7.79 -11.40 -18.47
N ILE A 275 -8.42 -12.24 -17.62
CA ILE A 275 -7.71 -12.97 -16.57
C ILE A 275 -6.73 -13.99 -17.17
N ALA A 276 -7.14 -14.75 -18.18
CA ALA A 276 -6.24 -15.70 -18.87
C ALA A 276 -5.01 -15.01 -19.48
N LYS A 277 -5.20 -13.86 -20.12
CA LYS A 277 -4.09 -13.03 -20.65
C LYS A 277 -3.17 -12.54 -19.52
N ALA A 278 -3.73 -12.13 -18.40
CA ALA A 278 -2.96 -11.70 -17.24
C ALA A 278 -2.11 -12.85 -16.70
N VAL A 279 -2.68 -14.03 -16.52
CA VAL A 279 -1.98 -15.23 -16.06
C VAL A 279 -0.83 -15.60 -16.99
N ALA A 280 -1.05 -15.61 -18.31
CA ALA A 280 -0.01 -15.91 -19.28
C ALA A 280 1.16 -14.91 -19.22
N GLU A 281 0.89 -13.64 -18.97
CA GLU A 281 1.93 -12.62 -18.79
C GLU A 281 2.72 -12.81 -17.48
N LEU A 282 2.04 -13.16 -16.38
CA LEU A 282 2.68 -13.47 -15.10
C LEU A 282 3.55 -14.73 -15.19
N GLU A 283 3.08 -15.80 -15.86
CA GLU A 283 3.87 -17.01 -16.13
C GLU A 283 5.14 -16.68 -16.92
N LYS A 284 5.03 -15.89 -17.97
CA LYS A 284 6.16 -15.45 -18.78
C LYS A 284 7.17 -14.64 -17.96
N ALA A 285 6.70 -13.83 -17.02
CA ALA A 285 7.55 -13.06 -16.10
C ALA A 285 8.18 -13.92 -14.99
N GLY A 286 7.69 -15.15 -14.77
CA GLY A 286 8.13 -16.06 -13.72
C GLY A 286 7.79 -15.55 -12.33
N VAL A 287 6.58 -15.01 -12.15
CA VAL A 287 6.04 -14.53 -10.87
C VAL A 287 4.73 -15.27 -10.53
N SER A 288 4.19 -15.04 -9.32
CA SER A 288 2.93 -15.64 -8.89
C SER A 288 1.80 -15.38 -9.90
N THR A 289 1.02 -16.41 -10.22
CA THR A 289 -0.15 -16.32 -11.10
C THR A 289 -1.46 -16.08 -10.36
N ALA A 290 -1.40 -15.85 -9.05
CA ALA A 290 -2.58 -15.47 -8.25
C ALA A 290 -3.08 -14.08 -8.67
N VAL A 291 -4.37 -13.98 -8.94
CA VAL A 291 -5.04 -12.77 -9.41
C VAL A 291 -6.16 -12.40 -8.45
N MET A 292 -6.10 -11.19 -7.92
CA MET A 292 -7.23 -10.57 -7.24
C MET A 292 -7.96 -9.64 -8.21
N VAL A 293 -9.28 -9.67 -8.22
CA VAL A 293 -10.10 -8.76 -9.02
C VAL A 293 -10.67 -7.66 -8.13
N ASP A 294 -10.30 -6.43 -8.42
CA ASP A 294 -10.90 -5.25 -7.83
C ASP A 294 -12.24 -4.96 -8.54
N CYS A 295 -13.33 -5.27 -7.87
CA CYS A 295 -14.69 -5.09 -8.40
C CYS A 295 -15.16 -3.62 -8.46
N SER A 296 -14.31 -2.67 -8.03
CA SER A 296 -14.56 -1.22 -8.10
C SER A 296 -13.76 -0.55 -9.23
N HIS A 297 -13.37 0.69 -9.08
CA HIS A 297 -12.54 1.48 -10.00
C HIS A 297 -13.05 1.43 -11.45
N ASP A 298 -12.17 1.18 -12.42
CA ASP A 298 -12.55 1.15 -13.83
C ASP A 298 -13.32 -0.13 -14.19
N ASN A 299 -13.15 -1.23 -13.45
CA ASN A 299 -13.98 -2.42 -13.62
C ASN A 299 -15.46 -2.15 -13.40
N ALA A 300 -15.81 -1.31 -12.42
CA ALA A 300 -17.18 -0.87 -12.17
C ALA A 300 -17.56 0.42 -12.92
N CYS A 301 -16.67 0.98 -13.74
CA CYS A 301 -16.84 2.33 -14.33
C CYS A 301 -17.20 3.38 -13.27
N LYS A 302 -16.65 3.22 -12.05
CA LYS A 302 -16.90 4.06 -10.86
C LYS A 302 -18.37 4.07 -10.37
N GLN A 303 -19.16 3.07 -10.75
CA GLN A 303 -20.57 2.88 -10.31
C GLN A 303 -20.58 1.79 -9.21
N ALA A 304 -20.95 2.17 -7.98
CA ALA A 304 -20.89 1.27 -6.82
C ALA A 304 -21.84 0.06 -6.99
N GLU A 305 -22.97 0.25 -7.62
CA GLU A 305 -24.02 -0.76 -7.85
C GLU A 305 -23.50 -1.94 -8.67
N ARG A 306 -22.57 -1.70 -9.59
CA ARG A 306 -21.98 -2.72 -10.45
C ARG A 306 -21.06 -3.69 -9.73
N GLN A 307 -20.55 -3.35 -8.56
CA GLN A 307 -19.59 -4.18 -7.83
C GLN A 307 -20.16 -5.55 -7.49
N VAL A 308 -21.46 -5.63 -7.16
CA VAL A 308 -22.12 -6.89 -6.80
C VAL A 308 -22.19 -7.84 -8.01
N ASP A 309 -22.53 -7.31 -9.18
CA ASP A 309 -22.64 -8.14 -10.40
C ASP A 309 -21.27 -8.61 -10.88
N ILE A 310 -20.24 -7.75 -10.78
CA ILE A 310 -18.85 -8.12 -11.09
C ILE A 310 -18.37 -9.22 -10.13
N ALA A 311 -18.63 -9.07 -8.83
CA ALA A 311 -18.27 -10.08 -7.85
C ALA A 311 -18.96 -11.43 -8.14
N ARG A 312 -20.24 -11.42 -8.54
CA ARG A 312 -20.96 -12.65 -8.97
C ARG A 312 -20.31 -13.31 -10.18
N GLU A 313 -19.92 -12.52 -11.18
CA GLU A 313 -19.27 -13.02 -12.39
C GLU A 313 -17.91 -13.63 -12.07
N VAL A 314 -17.08 -12.95 -11.29
CA VAL A 314 -15.77 -13.43 -10.83
C VAL A 314 -15.91 -14.73 -10.03
N MET A 315 -16.88 -14.79 -9.12
CA MET A 315 -17.18 -16.01 -8.36
C MET A 315 -17.72 -17.15 -9.23
N ALA A 316 -18.44 -16.84 -10.31
CA ALA A 316 -18.86 -17.86 -11.28
C ALA A 316 -17.66 -18.45 -12.02
N GLN A 317 -16.69 -17.65 -12.45
CA GLN A 317 -15.46 -18.12 -13.07
C GLN A 317 -14.68 -19.05 -12.12
N LYS A 318 -14.53 -18.68 -10.82
CA LYS A 318 -13.88 -19.53 -9.83
C LYS A 318 -14.59 -20.87 -9.67
N ARG A 319 -15.93 -20.88 -9.57
CA ARG A 319 -16.74 -22.12 -9.50
C ARG A 319 -16.62 -22.99 -10.76
N ASN A 320 -16.39 -22.37 -11.91
CA ASN A 320 -16.18 -23.06 -13.18
C ASN A 320 -14.72 -23.56 -13.37
N GLY A 321 -13.88 -23.46 -12.35
CA GLY A 321 -12.56 -24.05 -12.31
C GLY A 321 -11.39 -23.09 -12.55
N ASN A 322 -11.62 -21.77 -12.60
CA ASN A 322 -10.52 -20.81 -12.64
C ASN A 322 -9.82 -20.78 -11.27
N ARG A 323 -8.63 -21.35 -11.19
CA ARG A 323 -7.84 -21.51 -9.96
C ARG A 323 -6.92 -20.32 -9.67
N HIS A 324 -6.84 -19.36 -10.57
CA HIS A 324 -5.97 -18.19 -10.43
C HIS A 324 -6.63 -17.03 -9.67
N ILE A 325 -7.97 -17.10 -9.45
CA ILE A 325 -8.75 -16.09 -8.73
C ILE A 325 -8.86 -16.46 -7.25
#